data_c6fa474009288d50da3685ad410028cc
#
_entry.id   c6fa474009288d50da3685ad410028cc
#
_cell.length_a   1.000
_cell.length_b   1.000
_cell.length_c   1.000
_cell.angle_alpha   90.00
_cell.angle_beta   90.00
_cell.angle_gamma   90.00
#
_symmetry.space_group_name_H-M   'P 1'
#
loop_
_entity.id
_entity.type
_entity.pdbx_description
1 polymer ?
#
loop_
_entity_poly.entity_id
_entity_poly.type
_entity_poly.pdbx_seq_one_letter_code
_entity_poly.pdbx_strand_id
1 'polypeptide(L)'
;MATLRHFPRGFACSSGKKLAIFEHSEANGVTKKEIELQDPVDNKPKDEDAIEKKAPSKNEEHVLATSVSPSGRYLAVCDIVKQLHLYDAEAEWTRLSTRELPRRCTSVTFTQDELHVLVADKTGDVYQYKVIDEDGDSKSEEENKGAQLMLGHLSMLLDVVLTKDDQYIVTCDRDEKIRVSHYPNAYNIHTFCLGHKGYVSSLVYIKENNLLISGGGEGEIMVWTLNGEKCTETMCANESQKSSQDHGDFGVKTLAYDQQNSVLAAICYRCSRVYVYKLEYSESGVSLTKSVTITTDEEPWDICFDNEYQLWVLQPRADNCVRVYQWSDDDNMLKMLDSEKSSRASCVQRTINSSWDFFKESVGVSAHLPEGLRKVKVDNMKDYLEKKQERVSGIKRKPEQSEPTESTEKFQKQS
;
A
#
# COMPACT_ATOMS: atom_id res chain seq x y z
N MET A 1 7.08 2.53 -8.56
CA MET A 1 8.18 1.74 -7.96
C MET A 1 8.12 0.30 -8.46
N ALA A 2 9.21 -0.47 -8.35
CA ALA A 2 9.16 -1.89 -8.63
C ALA A 2 8.60 -2.66 -7.43
N THR A 3 7.86 -3.76 -7.71
CA THR A 3 7.34 -4.67 -6.68
C THR A 3 7.92 -6.06 -6.84
N LEU A 4 7.88 -6.85 -5.77
CA LEU A 4 8.35 -8.22 -5.72
C LEU A 4 7.32 -9.09 -5.00
N ARG A 5 6.79 -10.09 -5.70
CA ARG A 5 5.81 -11.05 -5.14
C ARG A 5 6.32 -12.46 -5.35
N HIS A 6 6.42 -13.19 -4.25
CA HIS A 6 6.80 -14.60 -4.27
C HIS A 6 5.60 -15.51 -4.60
N PHE A 7 5.84 -16.58 -5.34
CA PHE A 7 4.94 -17.70 -5.54
C PHE A 7 5.74 -19.03 -5.54
N PRO A 8 5.11 -20.20 -5.40
CA PRO A 8 5.83 -21.47 -5.14
C PRO A 8 6.94 -21.81 -6.12
N ARG A 9 6.86 -21.35 -7.37
CA ARG A 9 7.85 -21.62 -8.40
C ARG A 9 8.83 -20.48 -8.65
N GLY A 10 8.62 -19.29 -8.05
CA GLY A 10 9.48 -18.16 -8.31
C GLY A 10 8.95 -16.80 -7.86
N PHE A 11 9.19 -15.78 -8.68
CA PHE A 11 8.84 -14.40 -8.36
C PHE A 11 8.20 -13.68 -9.53
N ALA A 12 7.17 -12.89 -9.23
CA ALA A 12 6.60 -11.90 -10.11
C ALA A 12 7.10 -10.50 -9.70
N CYS A 13 7.72 -9.80 -10.61
CA CYS A 13 8.19 -8.42 -10.42
C CYS A 13 7.44 -7.48 -11.32
N SER A 14 7.16 -6.26 -10.85
CA SER A 14 6.65 -5.18 -11.70
C SER A 14 7.65 -4.03 -11.79
N SER A 15 7.72 -3.38 -12.94
CA SER A 15 8.48 -2.15 -13.15
C SER A 15 7.89 -1.36 -14.31
N GLY A 16 7.51 -0.10 -14.07
CA GLY A 16 6.82 0.69 -15.08
C GLY A 16 5.53 0.00 -15.57
N LYS A 17 5.40 -0.22 -16.87
CA LYS A 17 4.29 -0.94 -17.52
C LYS A 17 4.55 -2.43 -17.71
N LYS A 18 5.62 -2.96 -17.15
CA LYS A 18 6.06 -4.33 -17.42
C LYS A 18 5.98 -5.20 -16.18
N LEU A 19 5.70 -6.47 -16.43
CA LEU A 19 5.81 -7.55 -15.45
C LEU A 19 6.93 -8.48 -15.92
N ALA A 20 7.73 -8.99 -14.99
CA ALA A 20 8.70 -10.04 -15.23
C ALA A 20 8.44 -11.20 -14.28
N ILE A 21 8.26 -12.39 -14.84
CA ILE A 21 8.07 -13.62 -14.10
C ILE A 21 9.36 -14.42 -14.17
N PHE A 22 9.92 -14.73 -13.00
CA PHE A 22 11.13 -15.53 -12.84
C PHE A 22 10.74 -16.87 -12.24
N GLU A 23 10.77 -17.94 -13.03
CA GLU A 23 10.42 -19.29 -12.58
C GLU A 23 11.65 -20.19 -12.53
N HIS A 24 11.78 -20.96 -11.47
CA HIS A 24 12.81 -21.97 -11.34
C HIS A 24 12.19 -23.36 -11.61
N SER A 25 12.82 -24.13 -12.49
CA SER A 25 12.56 -25.53 -12.70
C SER A 25 13.85 -26.34 -12.63
N GLU A 26 13.75 -27.58 -12.13
CA GLU A 26 14.92 -28.46 -12.06
C GLU A 26 15.51 -28.80 -13.45
N ALA A 27 14.64 -28.86 -14.48
CA ALA A 27 15.03 -29.22 -15.83
C ALA A 27 15.68 -28.08 -16.60
N ASN A 28 15.19 -26.83 -16.41
CA ASN A 28 15.55 -25.70 -17.26
C ASN A 28 16.27 -24.56 -16.52
N GLY A 29 16.54 -24.74 -15.21
CA GLY A 29 17.08 -23.67 -14.38
C GLY A 29 16.07 -22.52 -14.16
N VAL A 30 16.54 -21.26 -14.23
CA VAL A 30 15.67 -20.08 -14.06
C VAL A 30 15.28 -19.54 -15.44
N THR A 31 14.00 -19.46 -15.69
CA THR A 31 13.42 -18.82 -16.87
C THR A 31 12.88 -17.46 -16.54
N LYS A 32 12.89 -16.54 -17.51
CA LYS A 32 12.32 -15.21 -17.41
C LYS A 32 11.29 -15.00 -18.49
N LYS A 33 10.08 -14.58 -18.12
CA LYS A 33 9.03 -14.14 -19.04
C LYS A 33 8.68 -12.69 -18.77
N GLU A 34 8.69 -11.86 -19.79
CA GLU A 34 8.23 -10.46 -19.70
C GLU A 34 6.85 -10.30 -20.32
N ILE A 35 6.00 -9.53 -19.67
CA ILE A 35 4.65 -9.19 -20.08
C ILE A 35 4.52 -7.67 -20.02
N GLU A 36 4.11 -7.05 -21.12
CA GLU A 36 3.84 -5.62 -21.17
C GLU A 36 2.33 -5.36 -21.03
N LEU A 37 1.98 -4.46 -20.12
CA LEU A 37 0.59 -4.01 -19.95
C LEU A 37 0.26 -3.06 -21.09
N GLN A 38 -0.76 -3.43 -21.85
CA GLN A 38 -1.24 -2.62 -22.98
C GLN A 38 -2.13 -1.49 -22.48
N ASP A 39 -1.94 -0.29 -23.01
CA ASP A 39 -2.90 0.79 -22.81
C ASP A 39 -4.25 0.40 -23.42
N PRO A 40 -5.39 0.79 -22.83
CA PRO A 40 -6.69 0.54 -23.41
C PRO A 40 -6.74 1.14 -24.81
N VAL A 41 -7.17 0.33 -25.79
CA VAL A 41 -7.41 0.82 -27.14
C VAL A 41 -8.59 1.79 -27.07
N ASP A 42 -8.36 3.06 -27.37
CA ASP A 42 -9.38 4.11 -27.41
C ASP A 42 -10.42 3.81 -28.50
N ASN A 43 -11.38 2.95 -28.19
CA ASN A 43 -12.53 2.65 -29.06
C ASN A 43 -13.77 3.50 -28.75
N LYS A 44 -13.67 4.48 -27.86
CA LYS A 44 -14.78 5.42 -27.59
C LYS A 44 -14.71 6.59 -28.59
N PRO A 45 -15.85 6.96 -29.22
CA PRO A 45 -15.91 8.19 -30.03
C PRO A 45 -15.50 9.36 -29.15
N LYS A 46 -14.64 10.21 -29.68
CA LYS A 46 -14.19 11.44 -29.02
C LYS A 46 -15.39 12.37 -28.90
N ASP A 47 -16.03 12.37 -27.73
CA ASP A 47 -16.90 13.48 -27.35
C ASP A 47 -16.02 14.72 -27.18
N GLU A 48 -16.27 15.76 -27.99
CA GLU A 48 -15.47 16.96 -28.07
C GLU A 48 -15.44 17.80 -26.77
N ASP A 49 -16.22 17.43 -25.74
CA ASP A 49 -16.28 18.08 -24.42
C ASP A 49 -15.57 17.29 -23.28
N ALA A 50 -14.81 16.24 -23.61
CA ALA A 50 -14.02 15.55 -22.60
C ALA A 50 -12.84 16.40 -22.18
N ILE A 51 -12.90 16.92 -20.95
CA ILE A 51 -11.74 17.47 -20.21
C ILE A 51 -10.55 16.54 -20.48
N GLU A 52 -9.51 17.08 -21.14
CA GLU A 52 -8.28 16.36 -21.49
C GLU A 52 -7.84 15.47 -20.32
N LYS A 53 -8.06 14.17 -20.44
CA LYS A 53 -7.47 13.18 -19.54
C LYS A 53 -5.96 13.27 -19.76
N LYS A 54 -5.27 14.00 -18.90
CA LYS A 54 -3.81 14.07 -18.91
C LYS A 54 -3.26 12.64 -18.94
N ALA A 55 -2.56 12.29 -20.01
CA ALA A 55 -1.81 11.03 -20.04
C ALA A 55 -0.89 10.97 -18.81
N PRO A 56 -0.75 9.79 -18.18
CA PRO A 56 0.12 9.65 -17.00
C PRO A 56 1.51 10.18 -17.33
N SER A 57 2.08 10.95 -16.41
CA SER A 57 3.43 11.50 -16.59
C SER A 57 4.45 10.37 -16.60
N LYS A 58 5.60 10.57 -17.27
CA LYS A 58 6.67 9.56 -17.32
C LYS A 58 7.21 9.12 -15.93
N ASN A 59 6.88 9.87 -14.90
CA ASN A 59 7.34 9.63 -13.51
C ASN A 59 6.24 9.04 -12.62
N GLU A 60 5.08 8.62 -13.15
CA GLU A 60 4.03 7.99 -12.37
C GLU A 60 4.20 6.46 -12.35
N GLU A 61 3.84 5.85 -11.22
CA GLU A 61 3.77 4.39 -11.11
C GLU A 61 2.66 3.87 -12.01
N HIS A 62 2.97 2.92 -12.89
CA HIS A 62 1.97 2.31 -13.77
C HIS A 62 1.26 1.13 -13.10
N VAL A 63 2.01 0.27 -12.41
CA VAL A 63 1.45 -0.81 -11.60
C VAL A 63 1.27 -0.30 -10.17
N LEU A 64 0.04 -0.30 -9.68
CA LEU A 64 -0.32 0.20 -8.36
C LEU A 64 -0.32 -0.88 -7.29
N ALA A 65 -0.83 -2.07 -7.62
CA ALA A 65 -0.90 -3.19 -6.70
C ALA A 65 -0.79 -4.52 -7.45
N THR A 66 -0.17 -5.51 -6.79
CA THR A 66 -0.02 -6.87 -7.29
C THR A 66 -0.25 -7.87 -6.19
N SER A 67 -0.89 -8.99 -6.49
CA SER A 67 -1.07 -10.11 -5.57
C SER A 67 -0.98 -11.42 -6.31
N VAL A 68 -0.43 -12.43 -5.66
CA VAL A 68 -0.42 -13.81 -6.14
C VAL A 68 -1.40 -14.61 -5.30
N SER A 69 -2.14 -15.51 -5.93
CA SER A 69 -3.08 -16.38 -5.24
C SER A 69 -2.36 -17.38 -4.31
N PRO A 70 -3.03 -17.94 -3.29
CA PRO A 70 -2.41 -18.85 -2.32
C PRO A 70 -1.68 -20.05 -2.92
N SER A 71 -2.20 -20.65 -4.01
CA SER A 71 -1.52 -21.74 -4.73
C SER A 71 -0.38 -21.26 -5.62
N GLY A 72 -0.30 -19.96 -5.91
CA GLY A 72 0.60 -19.38 -6.91
C GLY A 72 0.14 -19.54 -8.36
N ARG A 73 -1.11 -19.99 -8.58
CA ARG A 73 -1.67 -20.16 -9.90
C ARG A 73 -2.04 -18.85 -10.56
N TYR A 74 -2.65 -17.93 -9.82
CA TYR A 74 -3.14 -16.68 -10.38
C TYR A 74 -2.32 -15.48 -9.91
N LEU A 75 -2.14 -14.51 -10.83
CA LEU A 75 -1.55 -13.21 -10.54
C LEU A 75 -2.57 -12.14 -10.89
N ALA A 76 -2.87 -11.28 -9.92
CA ALA A 76 -3.67 -10.08 -10.09
C ALA A 76 -2.76 -8.85 -10.15
N VAL A 77 -3.01 -7.98 -11.11
CA VAL A 77 -2.25 -6.74 -11.34
C VAL A 77 -3.22 -5.59 -11.56
N CYS A 78 -3.14 -4.57 -10.74
CA CYS A 78 -3.92 -3.34 -10.89
C CYS A 78 -3.03 -2.21 -11.39
N ASP A 79 -3.48 -1.49 -12.42
CA ASP A 79 -2.74 -0.42 -13.05
C ASP A 79 -3.30 0.99 -12.76
N ILE A 80 -2.55 2.01 -13.19
CA ILE A 80 -2.91 3.43 -13.02
C ILE A 80 -4.11 3.85 -13.87
N VAL A 81 -4.37 3.13 -14.98
CA VAL A 81 -5.50 3.41 -15.88
C VAL A 81 -6.79 2.73 -15.42
N LYS A 82 -6.78 2.22 -14.18
CA LYS A 82 -7.91 1.58 -13.49
C LYS A 82 -8.32 0.25 -14.12
N GLN A 83 -7.36 -0.60 -14.43
CA GLN A 83 -7.63 -1.95 -14.90
C GLN A 83 -7.10 -2.98 -13.90
N LEU A 84 -7.88 -4.05 -13.73
CA LEU A 84 -7.49 -5.28 -13.07
C LEU A 84 -7.20 -6.32 -14.16
N HIS A 85 -5.95 -6.78 -14.22
CA HIS A 85 -5.51 -7.86 -15.10
C HIS A 85 -5.32 -9.13 -14.29
N LEU A 86 -5.88 -10.23 -14.75
CA LEU A 86 -5.70 -11.56 -14.16
C LEU A 86 -4.93 -12.45 -15.12
N TYR A 87 -3.93 -13.18 -14.62
CA TYR A 87 -3.08 -14.09 -15.36
C TYR A 87 -3.10 -15.48 -14.73
N ASP A 88 -3.00 -16.55 -15.56
CA ASP A 88 -2.92 -17.94 -15.12
C ASP A 88 -1.52 -18.50 -15.39
N ALA A 89 -0.85 -18.95 -14.34
CA ALA A 89 0.45 -19.58 -14.40
C ALA A 89 0.43 -20.96 -15.07
N GLU A 90 -0.66 -21.72 -14.96
CA GLU A 90 -0.81 -23.01 -15.64
C GLU A 90 -0.97 -22.86 -17.14
N ALA A 91 -1.47 -21.71 -17.59
CA ALA A 91 -1.55 -21.33 -19.00
C ALA A 91 -0.36 -20.44 -19.41
N GLU A 92 0.83 -20.71 -18.87
CA GLU A 92 2.07 -19.95 -19.17
C GLU A 92 1.92 -18.43 -18.96
N TRP A 93 1.25 -18.03 -17.90
CA TRP A 93 0.99 -16.61 -17.59
C TRP A 93 0.19 -15.89 -18.66
N THR A 94 -0.72 -16.62 -19.31
CA THR A 94 -1.67 -16.02 -20.26
C THR A 94 -2.68 -15.17 -19.49
N ARG A 95 -3.03 -14.02 -20.07
CA ARG A 95 -4.01 -13.12 -19.47
C ARG A 95 -5.42 -13.73 -19.61
N LEU A 96 -6.05 -14.01 -18.45
CA LEU A 96 -7.42 -14.54 -18.37
C LEU A 96 -8.45 -13.46 -18.66
N SER A 97 -8.29 -12.31 -18.02
CA SER A 97 -9.26 -11.21 -18.14
C SER A 97 -8.61 -9.86 -17.89
N THR A 98 -9.26 -8.81 -18.38
CA THR A 98 -9.00 -7.41 -18.01
C THR A 98 -10.35 -6.79 -17.68
N ARG A 99 -10.44 -6.14 -16.50
CA ARG A 99 -11.68 -5.53 -16.01
C ARG A 99 -11.43 -4.09 -15.63
N GLU A 100 -12.38 -3.22 -15.95
CA GLU A 100 -12.33 -1.82 -15.55
C GLU A 100 -12.69 -1.70 -14.06
N LEU A 101 -11.88 -0.92 -13.33
CA LEU A 101 -12.09 -0.61 -11.92
C LEU A 101 -12.80 0.74 -11.78
N PRO A 102 -13.74 0.89 -10.84
CA PRO A 102 -14.42 2.18 -10.62
C PRO A 102 -13.44 3.30 -10.26
N ARG A 103 -12.40 2.98 -9.51
CA ARG A 103 -11.37 3.91 -9.02
C ARG A 103 -9.99 3.28 -9.05
N ARG A 104 -8.94 4.09 -8.84
CA ARG A 104 -7.56 3.60 -8.72
C ARG A 104 -7.44 2.67 -7.52
N CYS A 105 -6.91 1.49 -7.77
CA CYS A 105 -6.60 0.49 -6.76
C CYS A 105 -5.49 0.99 -5.81
N THR A 106 -5.55 0.57 -4.57
CA THR A 106 -4.50 0.76 -3.56
C THR A 106 -3.94 -0.56 -3.06
N SER A 107 -4.76 -1.59 -2.95
CA SER A 107 -4.34 -2.95 -2.58
C SER A 107 -5.25 -3.99 -3.22
N VAL A 108 -4.71 -5.17 -3.47
CA VAL A 108 -5.41 -6.31 -4.07
C VAL A 108 -5.02 -7.61 -3.37
N THR A 109 -5.99 -8.48 -3.11
CA THR A 109 -5.75 -9.80 -2.50
C THR A 109 -6.71 -10.84 -3.03
N PHE A 110 -6.33 -12.11 -2.98
CA PHE A 110 -7.19 -13.25 -3.33
C PHE A 110 -7.85 -13.84 -2.10
N THR A 111 -9.00 -14.49 -2.29
CA THR A 111 -9.59 -15.39 -1.31
C THR A 111 -8.79 -16.69 -1.21
N GLN A 112 -8.93 -17.41 -0.10
CA GLN A 112 -8.18 -18.67 0.10
C GLN A 112 -8.64 -19.78 -0.86
N ASP A 113 -9.91 -19.77 -1.27
CA ASP A 113 -10.48 -20.67 -2.28
C ASP A 113 -10.09 -20.28 -3.71
N GLU A 114 -9.44 -19.14 -3.92
CA GLU A 114 -9.02 -18.58 -5.21
C GLU A 114 -10.15 -18.31 -6.19
N LEU A 115 -11.41 -18.32 -5.72
CA LEU A 115 -12.57 -18.04 -6.56
C LEU A 115 -12.76 -16.54 -6.78
N HIS A 116 -12.26 -15.70 -5.85
CA HIS A 116 -12.45 -14.27 -5.90
C HIS A 116 -11.15 -13.49 -5.67
N VAL A 117 -11.13 -12.28 -6.21
CA VAL A 117 -10.13 -11.26 -5.93
C VAL A 117 -10.81 -10.02 -5.36
N LEU A 118 -10.24 -9.47 -4.29
CA LEU A 118 -10.70 -8.27 -3.62
C LEU A 118 -9.78 -7.10 -3.97
N VAL A 119 -10.37 -5.98 -4.36
CA VAL A 119 -9.66 -4.77 -4.76
C VAL A 119 -10.09 -3.63 -3.86
N ALA A 120 -9.18 -3.09 -3.07
CA ALA A 120 -9.37 -1.87 -2.29
C ALA A 120 -9.00 -0.65 -3.14
N ASP A 121 -9.73 0.45 -2.97
CA ASP A 121 -9.51 1.65 -3.76
C ASP A 121 -9.25 2.92 -2.94
N LYS A 122 -8.81 3.96 -3.63
CA LYS A 122 -8.47 5.24 -3.02
C LYS A 122 -9.67 6.06 -2.54
N THR A 123 -10.91 5.65 -2.83
CA THR A 123 -12.13 6.31 -2.34
C THR A 123 -12.67 5.68 -1.07
N GLY A 124 -12.12 4.53 -0.70
CA GLY A 124 -12.47 3.85 0.55
C GLY A 124 -13.27 2.57 0.34
N ASP A 125 -13.51 2.16 -0.89
CA ASP A 125 -14.35 1.02 -1.21
C ASP A 125 -13.52 -0.25 -1.46
N VAL A 126 -14.09 -1.41 -1.13
CA VAL A 126 -13.58 -2.72 -1.51
C VAL A 126 -14.59 -3.41 -2.42
N TYR A 127 -14.11 -3.81 -3.59
CA TYR A 127 -14.88 -4.57 -4.58
C TYR A 127 -14.36 -5.99 -4.68
N GLN A 128 -15.29 -6.93 -4.88
CA GLN A 128 -15.01 -8.34 -5.15
C GLN A 128 -15.27 -8.65 -6.61
N TYR A 129 -14.36 -9.42 -7.23
CA TYR A 129 -14.48 -9.92 -8.60
C TYR A 129 -14.26 -11.43 -8.59
N LYS A 130 -14.96 -12.18 -9.46
CA LYS A 130 -14.65 -13.60 -9.70
C LYS A 130 -13.31 -13.72 -10.44
N VAL A 131 -12.51 -14.73 -10.13
CA VAL A 131 -11.26 -15.00 -10.87
C VAL A 131 -11.58 -15.51 -12.27
N ILE A 132 -12.53 -16.44 -12.39
CA ILE A 132 -13.02 -17.01 -13.65
C ILE A 132 -14.48 -16.62 -13.82
N ASP A 133 -14.83 -16.04 -14.96
CA ASP A 133 -16.21 -15.81 -15.33
C ASP A 133 -16.74 -17.07 -16.03
N GLU A 134 -17.68 -17.77 -15.41
CA GLU A 134 -18.32 -18.96 -15.96
C GLU A 134 -19.29 -18.61 -17.12
N ASP A 135 -19.74 -17.37 -17.18
CA ASP A 135 -20.67 -16.88 -18.20
C ASP A 135 -19.91 -16.35 -19.41
N GLY A 136 -19.63 -17.23 -20.39
CA GLY A 136 -18.98 -16.91 -21.66
C GLY A 136 -19.75 -15.96 -22.60
N ASP A 137 -20.77 -15.26 -22.12
CA ASP A 137 -21.65 -14.37 -22.88
C ASP A 137 -21.66 -12.93 -22.31
N SER A 138 -20.52 -12.27 -22.27
CA SER A 138 -20.50 -10.85 -21.90
C SER A 138 -20.22 -9.94 -23.08
N LYS A 139 -21.13 -9.94 -24.06
CA LYS A 139 -21.30 -8.84 -25.02
C LYS A 139 -22.39 -7.85 -24.56
N SER A 140 -22.39 -7.46 -23.30
CA SER A 140 -23.31 -6.42 -22.84
C SER A 140 -22.51 -5.26 -22.26
N GLU A 141 -22.69 -4.11 -22.88
CA GLU A 141 -22.04 -2.82 -22.64
C GLU A 141 -22.40 -2.15 -21.29
N GLU A 142 -22.70 -2.92 -20.23
CA GLU A 142 -22.90 -2.31 -18.91
C GLU A 142 -21.57 -2.20 -18.19
N GLU A 143 -21.12 -0.98 -18.02
CA GLU A 143 -19.97 -0.57 -17.20
C GLU A 143 -20.07 -1.21 -15.80
N ASN A 144 -19.04 -2.00 -15.39
CA ASN A 144 -18.91 -2.73 -14.10
C ASN A 144 -19.60 -4.08 -13.96
N LYS A 145 -19.84 -4.87 -15.00
CA LYS A 145 -20.32 -6.25 -14.85
C LYS A 145 -19.32 -7.10 -14.07
N GLY A 146 -19.80 -7.65 -12.94
CA GLY A 146 -19.06 -8.57 -12.08
C GLY A 146 -18.41 -7.95 -10.84
N ALA A 147 -18.45 -6.64 -10.64
CA ALA A 147 -17.96 -6.00 -9.42
C ALA A 147 -19.05 -6.02 -8.33
N GLN A 148 -18.77 -6.64 -7.19
CA GLN A 148 -19.61 -6.58 -6.00
C GLN A 148 -18.98 -5.67 -4.95
N LEU A 149 -19.66 -4.59 -4.58
CA LEU A 149 -19.23 -3.75 -3.46
C LEU A 149 -19.39 -4.52 -2.15
N MET A 150 -18.29 -4.67 -1.41
CA MET A 150 -18.23 -5.42 -0.16
C MET A 150 -18.36 -4.54 1.06
N LEU A 151 -17.61 -3.47 1.11
CA LEU A 151 -17.59 -2.50 2.22
C LEU A 151 -17.07 -1.15 1.75
N GLY A 152 -17.31 -0.11 2.55
CA GLY A 152 -16.76 1.23 2.34
C GLY A 152 -16.27 1.86 3.63
N HIS A 153 -15.21 2.62 3.52
CA HIS A 153 -14.67 3.54 4.53
C HIS A 153 -14.96 4.99 4.12
N LEU A 154 -14.86 5.91 5.07
CA LEU A 154 -14.96 7.35 4.78
C LEU A 154 -13.64 7.95 4.31
N SER A 155 -12.56 7.17 4.31
CA SER A 155 -11.21 7.59 3.95
C SER A 155 -10.57 6.58 2.99
N MET A 156 -9.50 7.03 2.30
CA MET A 156 -8.74 6.19 1.39
C MET A 156 -8.27 4.92 2.07
N LEU A 157 -8.59 3.77 1.49
CA LEU A 157 -8.00 2.50 1.88
C LEU A 157 -6.56 2.41 1.41
N LEU A 158 -5.71 1.79 2.22
CA LEU A 158 -4.29 1.62 1.91
C LEU A 158 -3.90 0.16 1.79
N ASP A 159 -4.52 -0.72 2.58
CA ASP A 159 -4.28 -2.16 2.48
C ASP A 159 -5.52 -2.98 2.83
N VAL A 160 -5.56 -4.23 2.32
CA VAL A 160 -6.60 -5.21 2.55
C VAL A 160 -6.02 -6.61 2.65
N VAL A 161 -6.39 -7.33 3.71
CA VAL A 161 -6.01 -8.74 3.90
C VAL A 161 -7.22 -9.56 4.33
N LEU A 162 -7.19 -10.86 4.02
CA LEU A 162 -8.16 -11.85 4.50
C LEU A 162 -7.54 -12.74 5.57
N THR A 163 -8.34 -13.18 6.53
CA THR A 163 -7.91 -14.20 7.48
C THR A 163 -7.89 -15.59 6.83
N LYS A 164 -7.23 -16.55 7.47
CA LYS A 164 -6.96 -17.89 6.90
C LYS A 164 -8.19 -18.60 6.34
N ASP A 165 -9.32 -18.49 7.02
CA ASP A 165 -10.54 -19.21 6.64
C ASP A 165 -11.54 -18.30 5.91
N ASP A 166 -11.06 -17.17 5.39
CA ASP A 166 -11.89 -16.11 4.80
C ASP A 166 -13.08 -15.69 5.70
N GLN A 167 -12.91 -15.81 7.03
CA GLN A 167 -13.95 -15.40 7.98
C GLN A 167 -14.03 -13.88 8.13
N TYR A 168 -12.87 -13.23 8.04
CA TYR A 168 -12.78 -11.79 8.18
C TYR A 168 -11.99 -11.16 7.05
N ILE A 169 -12.45 -10.00 6.64
CA ILE A 169 -11.73 -9.04 5.82
C ILE A 169 -11.23 -7.93 6.72
N VAL A 170 -9.92 -7.67 6.68
CA VAL A 170 -9.29 -6.60 7.45
C VAL A 170 -8.80 -5.54 6.49
N THR A 171 -9.20 -4.31 6.74
CA THR A 171 -8.86 -3.13 5.92
C THR A 171 -8.26 -2.04 6.79
N CYS A 172 -7.33 -1.27 6.22
CA CYS A 172 -6.78 -0.10 6.90
C CYS A 172 -6.85 1.15 6.01
N ASP A 173 -6.94 2.31 6.66
CA ASP A 173 -7.16 3.57 5.97
C ASP A 173 -6.17 4.68 6.35
N ARG A 174 -6.27 5.77 5.59
CA ARG A 174 -5.50 6.99 5.83
C ARG A 174 -5.84 7.66 7.17
N ASP A 175 -7.01 7.38 7.71
CA ASP A 175 -7.55 8.04 8.90
C ASP A 175 -7.39 7.20 10.17
N GLU A 176 -6.25 6.47 10.29
CA GLU A 176 -5.78 5.78 11.50
C GLU A 176 -6.56 4.51 11.86
N LYS A 177 -7.53 4.10 11.04
CA LYS A 177 -8.43 2.99 11.37
C LYS A 177 -7.99 1.69 10.71
N ILE A 178 -8.06 0.63 11.49
CA ILE A 178 -8.08 -0.73 11.01
C ILE A 178 -9.44 -1.29 11.35
N ARG A 179 -10.14 -1.81 10.34
CA ARG A 179 -11.47 -2.38 10.47
C ARG A 179 -11.43 -3.87 10.18
N VAL A 180 -11.95 -4.67 11.09
CA VAL A 180 -12.19 -6.10 10.93
C VAL A 180 -13.67 -6.29 10.65
N SER A 181 -14.03 -6.86 9.51
CA SER A 181 -15.43 -7.12 9.11
C SER A 181 -15.60 -8.60 8.80
N HIS A 182 -16.81 -9.11 8.96
CA HIS A 182 -17.14 -10.47 8.56
C HIS A 182 -17.07 -10.63 7.05
N TYR A 183 -16.53 -11.72 6.56
CA TYR A 183 -16.54 -12.05 5.15
C TYR A 183 -17.39 -13.33 4.94
N PRO A 184 -18.22 -13.43 3.89
CA PRO A 184 -18.39 -12.46 2.79
C PRO A 184 -19.32 -11.27 3.12
N ASN A 185 -19.98 -11.23 4.27
CA ASN A 185 -20.90 -10.17 4.66
C ASN A 185 -20.16 -8.96 5.25
N ALA A 186 -19.31 -8.32 4.45
CA ALA A 186 -18.35 -7.32 4.90
C ALA A 186 -18.95 -5.98 5.36
N TYR A 187 -20.23 -5.75 5.10
CA TYR A 187 -21.00 -4.66 5.72
C TYR A 187 -21.18 -4.86 7.23
N ASN A 188 -21.06 -6.10 7.73
CA ASN A 188 -21.13 -6.41 9.15
C ASN A 188 -19.74 -6.27 9.78
N ILE A 189 -19.56 -5.21 10.56
CA ILE A 189 -18.30 -4.90 11.24
C ILE A 189 -18.19 -5.79 12.48
N HIS A 190 -17.07 -6.50 12.61
CA HIS A 190 -16.74 -7.24 13.82
C HIS A 190 -16.14 -6.29 14.87
N THR A 191 -15.07 -5.56 14.51
CA THR A 191 -14.41 -4.61 15.42
C THR A 191 -13.53 -3.62 14.68
N PHE A 192 -12.96 -2.67 15.43
CA PHE A 192 -11.88 -1.79 15.00
C PHE A 192 -10.66 -1.97 15.88
N CYS A 193 -9.45 -1.99 15.29
CA CYS A 193 -8.20 -1.86 16.01
C CYS A 193 -7.82 -0.36 16.01
N LEU A 194 -7.92 0.28 17.17
CA LEU A 194 -7.72 1.72 17.32
C LEU A 194 -6.48 2.00 18.16
N GLY A 195 -5.55 2.85 17.66
CA GLY A 195 -4.33 3.20 18.38
C GLY A 195 -3.25 3.86 17.54
N HIS A 196 -3.29 3.70 16.20
CA HIS A 196 -2.45 4.47 15.30
C HIS A 196 -2.77 5.96 15.39
N LYS A 197 -1.76 6.81 15.20
CA LYS A 197 -1.89 8.29 15.23
C LYS A 197 -1.81 8.92 13.85
N GLY A 198 -1.45 8.13 12.85
CA GLY A 198 -1.34 8.49 11.46
C GLY A 198 -1.96 7.41 10.57
N TYR A 199 -1.81 7.54 9.26
CA TYR A 199 -2.30 6.54 8.32
C TYR A 199 -1.72 5.15 8.62
N VAL A 200 -2.46 4.10 8.25
CA VAL A 200 -2.00 2.71 8.35
C VAL A 200 -1.77 2.18 6.94
N SER A 201 -0.52 1.84 6.61
CA SER A 201 -0.08 1.58 5.24
C SER A 201 0.07 0.12 4.88
N SER A 202 0.23 -0.76 5.86
CA SER A 202 0.50 -2.18 5.61
C SER A 202 -0.08 -3.05 6.71
N LEU A 203 -0.65 -4.18 6.32
CA LEU A 203 -1.24 -5.18 7.18
C LEU A 203 -0.61 -6.56 6.91
N VAL A 204 -0.38 -7.32 7.96
CA VAL A 204 0.03 -8.73 7.88
C VAL A 204 -0.80 -9.55 8.86
N TYR A 205 -1.45 -10.59 8.37
CA TYR A 205 -2.18 -11.53 9.21
C TYR A 205 -1.32 -12.76 9.52
N ILE A 206 -1.20 -13.08 10.81
CA ILE A 206 -0.49 -14.25 11.33
C ILE A 206 -1.49 -15.38 11.59
N LYS A 207 -1.45 -16.39 10.73
CA LYS A 207 -2.45 -17.48 10.70
C LYS A 207 -2.47 -18.33 11.98
N GLU A 208 -1.30 -18.64 12.54
CA GLU A 208 -1.16 -19.60 13.65
C GLU A 208 -1.78 -19.10 14.95
N ASN A 209 -1.68 -17.78 15.18
CA ASN A 209 -2.06 -17.18 16.46
C ASN A 209 -3.26 -16.24 16.32
N ASN A 210 -3.85 -16.13 15.12
CA ASN A 210 -4.93 -15.19 14.82
C ASN A 210 -4.59 -13.75 15.22
N LEU A 211 -3.36 -13.33 14.91
CA LEU A 211 -2.89 -11.98 15.19
C LEU A 211 -2.80 -11.16 13.91
N LEU A 212 -2.94 -9.87 14.07
CA LEU A 212 -2.75 -8.89 13.00
C LEU A 212 -1.57 -8.00 13.35
N ILE A 213 -0.68 -7.76 12.39
CA ILE A 213 0.38 -6.75 12.50
C ILE A 213 0.03 -5.62 11.55
N SER A 214 0.22 -4.39 11.99
CA SER A 214 0.00 -3.19 11.21
C SER A 214 1.18 -2.25 11.29
N GLY A 215 1.48 -1.59 10.16
CA GLY A 215 2.50 -0.54 10.06
C GLY A 215 1.87 0.81 9.80
N GLY A 216 2.29 1.83 10.53
CA GLY A 216 1.71 3.16 10.52
C GLY A 216 2.62 4.26 9.98
N GLY A 217 2.02 5.41 9.70
CA GLY A 217 2.65 6.58 9.09
C GLY A 217 3.69 7.30 9.96
N GLU A 218 3.70 7.04 11.25
CA GLU A 218 4.69 7.59 12.18
C GLU A 218 5.87 6.60 12.41
N GLY A 219 5.87 5.45 11.70
CA GLY A 219 6.89 4.40 11.81
C GLY A 219 6.61 3.39 12.93
N GLU A 220 5.41 3.43 13.49
CA GLU A 220 4.97 2.47 14.48
C GLU A 220 4.54 1.14 13.84
N ILE A 221 4.85 0.05 14.54
CA ILE A 221 4.36 -1.30 14.24
C ILE A 221 3.57 -1.75 15.45
N MET A 222 2.33 -2.19 15.24
CA MET A 222 1.44 -2.65 16.30
C MET A 222 0.96 -4.06 16.02
N VAL A 223 0.79 -4.85 17.07
CA VAL A 223 0.23 -6.21 17.03
C VAL A 223 -1.11 -6.22 17.75
N TRP A 224 -2.10 -6.84 17.12
CA TRP A 224 -3.48 -6.85 17.57
C TRP A 224 -4.05 -8.26 17.60
N THR A 225 -5.01 -8.48 18.50
CA THR A 225 -5.97 -9.57 18.33
C THR A 225 -7.01 -9.21 17.28
N LEU A 226 -7.69 -10.18 16.68
CA LEU A 226 -8.81 -9.90 15.77
C LEU A 226 -10.03 -9.27 16.48
N ASN A 227 -10.05 -9.27 17.83
CA ASN A 227 -11.06 -8.55 18.61
C ASN A 227 -10.73 -7.06 18.83
N GLY A 228 -9.65 -6.57 18.24
CA GLY A 228 -9.27 -5.16 18.30
C GLY A 228 -8.39 -4.78 19.50
N GLU A 229 -7.97 -5.74 20.30
CA GLU A 229 -7.10 -5.47 21.43
C GLU A 229 -5.63 -5.36 20.99
N LYS A 230 -4.95 -4.30 21.40
CA LYS A 230 -3.53 -4.11 21.13
C LYS A 230 -2.69 -4.98 22.06
N CYS A 231 -1.92 -5.92 21.49
CA CYS A 231 -1.03 -6.79 22.25
C CYS A 231 0.30 -6.10 22.57
N THR A 232 0.91 -5.48 21.58
CA THR A 232 2.21 -4.78 21.72
C THR A 232 2.41 -3.73 20.62
N GLU A 233 3.38 -2.86 20.83
CA GLU A 233 3.80 -1.87 19.83
C GLU A 233 5.32 -1.67 19.87
N THR A 234 5.90 -1.28 18.73
CA THR A 234 7.30 -0.88 18.61
C THR A 234 7.47 0.19 17.54
N MET A 235 8.64 0.84 17.51
CA MET A 235 8.98 1.86 16.50
C MET A 235 10.13 1.37 15.63
N CYS A 236 10.02 1.59 14.31
CA CYS A 236 11.11 1.29 13.38
C CYS A 236 12.35 2.13 13.67
N ALA A 237 12.19 3.46 13.81
CA ALA A 237 13.28 4.38 14.07
C ALA A 237 13.15 4.98 15.48
N ASN A 238 14.27 5.03 16.23
CA ASN A 238 14.33 5.75 17.49
C ASN A 238 14.32 7.27 17.23
N GLU A 239 13.82 8.06 18.17
CA GLU A 239 13.78 9.54 18.09
C GLU A 239 15.14 10.18 17.83
N SER A 240 16.24 9.56 18.29
CA SER A 240 17.62 10.01 18.03
C SER A 240 18.05 9.90 16.55
N GLN A 241 17.30 9.19 15.70
CA GLN A 241 17.55 9.07 14.28
C GLN A 241 16.72 10.07 13.44
N LYS A 242 15.79 10.76 14.08
CA LYS A 242 15.07 11.91 13.53
C LYS A 242 15.98 13.12 13.64
N SER A 243 16.77 13.44 12.60
CA SER A 243 17.54 14.68 12.58
C SER A 243 16.59 15.87 12.72
N SER A 244 16.99 16.90 13.45
CA SER A 244 16.15 18.05 13.79
C SER A 244 15.69 18.92 12.59
N GLN A 245 16.06 18.54 11.36
CA GLN A 245 15.63 19.19 10.12
C GLN A 245 14.78 18.28 9.22
N ASP A 246 14.79 16.97 9.44
CA ASP A 246 13.92 16.01 8.76
C ASP A 246 12.75 15.68 9.69
N HIS A 247 11.67 16.43 9.59
CA HIS A 247 10.33 15.90 9.92
C HIS A 247 9.95 14.84 8.88
N GLY A 248 10.95 14.02 8.48
CA GLY A 248 10.90 13.05 7.41
C GLY A 248 9.93 11.92 7.74
N ASP A 249 9.13 11.60 6.78
CA ASP A 249 8.22 10.49 6.75
C ASP A 249 8.97 9.17 6.87
N PHE A 250 9.16 8.68 8.09
CA PHE A 250 9.62 7.32 8.36
C PHE A 250 8.43 6.35 8.49
N GLY A 251 7.32 6.67 7.85
CA GLY A 251 6.15 5.79 7.83
C GLY A 251 6.53 4.41 7.30
N VAL A 252 5.95 3.38 7.89
CA VAL A 252 6.11 2.01 7.41
C VAL A 252 5.61 1.94 5.97
N LYS A 253 6.39 1.33 5.08
CA LYS A 253 6.05 1.16 3.66
C LYS A 253 5.50 -0.23 3.39
N THR A 254 6.23 -1.25 3.82
CA THR A 254 5.87 -2.66 3.62
C THR A 254 6.29 -3.46 4.84
N LEU A 255 5.44 -4.39 5.23
CA LEU A 255 5.69 -5.44 6.21
C LEU A 255 5.74 -6.79 5.51
N ALA A 256 6.68 -7.64 5.92
CA ALA A 256 6.73 -9.04 5.52
C ALA A 256 6.98 -9.92 6.74
N TYR A 257 6.32 -11.06 6.84
CA TYR A 257 6.39 -11.95 8.00
C TYR A 257 6.77 -13.37 7.59
N ASP A 258 7.77 -13.90 8.26
CA ASP A 258 8.18 -15.30 8.20
C ASP A 258 7.53 -16.04 9.36
N GLN A 259 6.62 -16.92 9.02
CA GLN A 259 5.83 -17.70 9.94
C GLN A 259 6.66 -18.78 10.63
N GLN A 260 7.60 -19.42 9.95
CA GLN A 260 8.44 -20.48 10.49
C GLN A 260 9.33 -19.98 11.63
N ASN A 261 9.98 -18.85 11.40
CA ASN A 261 10.92 -18.30 12.38
C ASN A 261 10.28 -17.19 13.23
N SER A 262 9.00 -16.88 13.05
CA SER A 262 8.31 -15.76 13.72
C SER A 262 9.08 -14.43 13.58
N VAL A 263 9.56 -14.15 12.38
CA VAL A 263 10.38 -12.98 12.05
C VAL A 263 9.58 -11.99 11.22
N LEU A 264 9.52 -10.75 11.67
CA LEU A 264 8.92 -9.64 10.94
C LEU A 264 10.02 -8.76 10.35
N ALA A 265 9.94 -8.48 9.06
CA ALA A 265 10.75 -7.49 8.38
C ALA A 265 9.88 -6.28 8.02
N ALA A 266 10.43 -5.08 8.18
CA ALA A 266 9.77 -3.83 7.85
C ALA A 266 10.70 -2.89 7.10
N ILE A 267 10.20 -2.23 6.06
CA ILE A 267 10.86 -1.10 5.40
C ILE A 267 10.02 0.16 5.56
N CYS A 268 10.69 1.29 5.63
CA CYS A 268 10.06 2.59 5.79
C CYS A 268 10.38 3.48 4.59
N TYR A 269 9.50 4.44 4.31
CA TYR A 269 9.75 5.47 3.32
C TYR A 269 11.00 6.28 3.65
N ARG A 270 11.74 6.71 2.63
CA ARG A 270 12.94 7.56 2.75
C ARG A 270 14.00 6.99 3.68
N CYS A 271 14.06 5.66 3.82
CA CYS A 271 14.96 4.99 4.74
C CYS A 271 15.69 3.82 4.06
N SER A 272 17.01 3.88 3.99
CA SER A 272 17.86 2.80 3.44
C SER A 272 18.14 1.73 4.49
N ARG A 273 17.07 1.18 5.10
CA ARG A 273 17.17 0.14 6.14
C ARG A 273 16.01 -0.83 6.06
N VAL A 274 16.31 -2.07 6.44
CA VAL A 274 15.31 -3.09 6.76
C VAL A 274 15.37 -3.35 8.26
N TYR A 275 14.28 -3.13 8.96
CA TYR A 275 14.15 -3.40 10.38
C TYR A 275 13.60 -4.80 10.59
N VAL A 276 14.27 -5.58 11.41
CA VAL A 276 13.94 -6.99 11.67
C VAL A 276 13.59 -7.18 13.13
N TYR A 277 12.47 -7.81 13.38
CA TYR A 277 11.95 -8.09 14.70
C TYR A 277 11.66 -9.59 14.86
N LYS A 278 11.86 -10.11 16.06
CA LYS A 278 11.39 -11.41 16.47
C LYS A 278 10.07 -11.25 17.21
N LEU A 279 9.07 -11.99 16.80
CA LEU A 279 7.80 -12.07 17.52
C LEU A 279 7.90 -13.22 18.53
N GLU A 280 7.73 -12.92 19.80
CA GLU A 280 7.86 -13.87 20.89
C GLU A 280 6.54 -13.98 21.64
N TYR A 281 6.21 -15.21 22.02
CA TYR A 281 5.01 -15.54 22.76
C TYR A 281 5.40 -16.00 24.17
N SER A 282 4.81 -15.40 25.19
CA SER A 282 5.04 -15.73 26.60
C SER A 282 3.73 -15.80 27.36
N GLU A 283 3.76 -16.28 28.60
CA GLU A 283 2.59 -16.24 29.50
C GLU A 283 2.10 -14.81 29.76
N SER A 284 2.98 -13.83 29.66
CA SER A 284 2.66 -12.40 29.83
C SER A 284 2.08 -11.75 28.58
N GLY A 285 2.03 -12.46 27.43
CA GLY A 285 1.50 -11.96 26.17
C GLY A 285 2.49 -12.04 25.01
N VAL A 286 2.26 -11.20 24.02
CA VAL A 286 3.02 -11.12 22.78
C VAL A 286 3.98 -9.92 22.84
N SER A 287 5.22 -10.11 22.42
CA SER A 287 6.22 -9.04 22.34
C SER A 287 6.91 -9.03 20.98
N LEU A 288 7.33 -7.83 20.53
CA LEU A 288 8.16 -7.62 19.36
C LEU A 288 9.53 -7.13 19.81
N THR A 289 10.53 -8.00 19.71
CA THR A 289 11.91 -7.67 20.06
C THR A 289 12.71 -7.37 18.81
N LYS A 290 13.37 -6.20 18.76
CA LYS A 290 14.21 -5.84 17.62
C LYS A 290 15.44 -6.75 17.61
N SER A 291 15.60 -7.52 16.51
CA SER A 291 16.72 -8.45 16.32
C SER A 291 17.90 -7.73 15.64
N VAL A 292 17.71 -7.24 14.43
CA VAL A 292 18.77 -6.63 13.63
C VAL A 292 18.22 -5.48 12.77
N THR A 293 19.09 -4.57 12.40
CA THR A 293 18.81 -3.59 11.35
C THR A 293 19.79 -3.82 10.22
N ILE A 294 19.28 -4.16 9.04
CA ILE A 294 20.07 -4.35 7.82
C ILE A 294 20.13 -3.00 7.11
N THR A 295 21.34 -2.50 6.89
CA THR A 295 21.55 -1.29 6.09
C THR A 295 21.60 -1.68 4.61
N THR A 296 20.81 -1.00 3.79
CA THR A 296 20.81 -1.12 2.33
C THR A 296 21.57 0.04 1.71
N ASP A 297 22.00 -0.10 0.46
CA ASP A 297 22.71 0.99 -0.22
C ASP A 297 21.78 2.13 -0.60
N GLU A 298 20.52 1.77 -0.94
CA GLU A 298 19.47 2.68 -1.36
C GLU A 298 18.17 2.35 -0.60
N GLU A 299 17.15 3.23 -0.69
CA GLU A 299 15.82 2.96 -0.15
C GLU A 299 15.23 1.71 -0.82
N PRO A 300 14.88 0.64 -0.08
CA PRO A 300 14.29 -0.55 -0.66
C PRO A 300 12.95 -0.25 -1.34
N TRP A 301 12.73 -0.82 -2.52
CA TRP A 301 11.45 -0.74 -3.20
C TRP A 301 10.41 -1.63 -2.55
N ASP A 302 10.78 -2.89 -2.28
CA ASP A 302 9.86 -3.90 -1.73
C ASP A 302 10.62 -5.01 -1.00
N ILE A 303 9.92 -5.76 -0.15
CA ILE A 303 10.42 -6.93 0.56
C ILE A 303 9.37 -8.05 0.56
N CYS A 304 9.81 -9.30 0.53
CA CYS A 304 8.95 -10.46 0.78
C CYS A 304 9.77 -11.64 1.33
N PHE A 305 9.11 -12.57 2.00
CA PHE A 305 9.65 -13.88 2.31
C PHE A 305 9.23 -14.89 1.23
N ASP A 306 10.09 -15.85 0.96
CA ASP A 306 9.77 -16.99 0.09
C ASP A 306 9.32 -18.22 0.90
N ASN A 307 9.06 -19.33 0.21
CA ASN A 307 8.65 -20.59 0.85
C ASN A 307 9.79 -21.29 1.62
N GLU A 308 11.03 -20.87 1.44
CA GLU A 308 12.20 -21.33 2.19
C GLU A 308 12.52 -20.37 3.37
N TYR A 309 11.58 -19.45 3.63
CA TYR A 309 11.68 -18.45 4.72
C TYR A 309 12.88 -17.51 4.58
N GLN A 310 13.31 -17.25 3.33
CA GLN A 310 14.37 -16.31 3.01
C GLN A 310 13.77 -14.94 2.72
N LEU A 311 14.38 -13.90 3.31
CA LEU A 311 13.97 -12.52 3.06
C LEU A 311 14.63 -12.00 1.79
N TRP A 312 13.81 -11.60 0.84
CA TRP A 312 14.20 -10.96 -0.41
C TRP A 312 13.98 -9.46 -0.30
N VAL A 313 15.03 -8.69 -0.61
CA VAL A 313 15.02 -7.23 -0.55
C VAL A 313 15.32 -6.68 -1.93
N LEU A 314 14.34 -5.99 -2.53
CA LEU A 314 14.46 -5.34 -3.84
C LEU A 314 14.83 -3.86 -3.66
N GLN A 315 15.90 -3.40 -4.31
CA GLN A 315 16.41 -2.03 -4.19
C GLN A 315 16.81 -1.43 -5.55
N PRO A 316 16.86 -0.08 -5.71
CA PRO A 316 17.19 0.59 -6.98
C PRO A 316 18.70 0.62 -7.27
N ARG A 317 19.30 -0.54 -7.43
CA ARG A 317 20.76 -0.64 -7.67
C ARG A 317 21.10 -1.61 -8.80
N ALA A 318 21.91 -1.15 -9.76
CA ALA A 318 22.25 -1.92 -10.97
C ALA A 318 23.03 -3.21 -10.68
N ASP A 319 24.00 -3.14 -9.77
CA ASP A 319 24.90 -4.27 -9.51
C ASP A 319 24.28 -5.37 -8.67
N ASN A 320 23.26 -5.03 -7.89
CA ASN A 320 22.67 -5.93 -6.90
C ASN A 320 21.25 -5.46 -6.51
N CYS A 321 20.34 -5.50 -7.48
CA CYS A 321 18.97 -5.02 -7.26
C CYS A 321 18.19 -5.89 -6.29
N VAL A 322 18.57 -7.16 -6.10
CA VAL A 322 17.98 -8.06 -5.12
C VAL A 322 19.06 -8.65 -4.22
N ARG A 323 18.82 -8.57 -2.91
CA ARG A 323 19.60 -9.25 -1.88
C ARG A 323 18.73 -10.24 -1.14
N VAL A 324 19.30 -11.39 -0.77
CA VAL A 324 18.61 -12.45 -0.07
C VAL A 324 19.26 -12.68 1.28
N TYR A 325 18.44 -12.86 2.31
CA TYR A 325 18.86 -13.09 3.68
C TYR A 325 18.14 -14.30 4.23
N GLN A 326 18.84 -15.09 5.04
CA GLN A 326 18.30 -16.25 5.73
C GLN A 326 18.43 -16.10 7.23
N TRP A 327 17.45 -16.57 7.97
CA TRP A 327 17.47 -16.58 9.41
C TRP A 327 18.52 -17.58 9.92
N SER A 328 19.31 -17.19 10.92
CA SER A 328 20.27 -18.01 11.63
C SER A 328 19.86 -18.10 13.07
N ASP A 329 19.44 -19.28 13.51
CA ASP A 329 19.04 -19.52 14.91
C ASP A 329 20.22 -19.35 15.89
N ASP A 330 21.43 -19.73 15.48
CA ASP A 330 22.65 -19.61 16.29
C ASP A 330 22.95 -18.16 16.68
N ASP A 331 22.69 -17.21 15.76
CA ASP A 331 22.97 -15.80 15.97
C ASP A 331 21.72 -14.98 16.25
N ASN A 332 20.54 -15.59 16.16
CA ASN A 332 19.24 -14.95 16.30
C ASN A 332 19.10 -13.69 15.38
N MET A 333 19.55 -13.80 14.13
CA MET A 333 19.54 -12.72 13.15
C MET A 333 19.49 -13.20 11.70
N LEU A 334 19.08 -12.31 10.79
CA LEU A 334 19.16 -12.53 9.36
C LEU A 334 20.60 -12.32 8.86
N LYS A 335 21.12 -13.30 8.15
CA LYS A 335 22.43 -13.25 7.46
C LYS A 335 22.24 -13.22 5.96
N MET A 336 23.05 -12.43 5.27
CA MET A 336 23.02 -12.38 3.81
C MET A 336 23.43 -13.74 3.23
N LEU A 337 22.65 -14.22 2.27
CA LEU A 337 22.92 -15.45 1.57
C LEU A 337 24.10 -15.24 0.60
N ASP A 338 25.00 -16.23 0.57
CA ASP A 338 26.11 -16.22 -0.35
C ASP A 338 25.61 -16.52 -1.78
N SER A 339 25.68 -15.53 -2.65
CA SER A 339 25.22 -15.64 -4.05
C SER A 339 26.09 -16.55 -4.90
N GLU A 340 27.32 -16.91 -4.45
CA GLU A 340 28.22 -17.80 -5.19
C GLU A 340 27.86 -19.29 -4.97
N LYS A 341 27.14 -19.60 -3.90
CA LYS A 341 26.68 -20.96 -3.68
C LYS A 341 25.61 -21.36 -4.70
N SER A 342 25.66 -22.62 -5.14
CA SER A 342 24.70 -23.18 -6.08
C SER A 342 23.41 -23.59 -5.34
N SER A 343 22.61 -22.61 -4.88
CA SER A 343 21.27 -22.82 -4.33
C SER A 343 20.22 -22.31 -5.31
N ARG A 344 18.96 -22.79 -5.15
CA ARG A 344 17.82 -22.28 -5.92
C ARG A 344 17.72 -20.76 -5.79
N ALA A 345 17.75 -20.25 -4.56
CA ALA A 345 17.69 -18.82 -4.29
C ALA A 345 18.81 -18.04 -4.98
N SER A 346 20.06 -18.53 -4.90
CA SER A 346 21.20 -17.87 -5.54
C SER A 346 21.07 -17.84 -7.07
N CYS A 347 20.50 -18.89 -7.69
CA CYS A 347 20.26 -18.90 -9.13
C CYS A 347 19.19 -17.86 -9.53
N VAL A 348 18.07 -17.81 -8.81
CA VAL A 348 16.99 -16.82 -9.04
C VAL A 348 17.53 -15.42 -8.79
N GLN A 349 18.26 -15.18 -7.70
CA GLN A 349 18.86 -13.89 -7.37
C GLN A 349 19.76 -13.38 -8.50
N ARG A 350 20.66 -14.22 -9.01
CA ARG A 350 21.55 -13.85 -10.13
C ARG A 350 20.77 -13.49 -11.38
N THR A 351 19.71 -14.25 -11.70
CA THR A 351 18.89 -13.97 -12.87
C THR A 351 18.13 -12.66 -12.74
N ILE A 352 17.57 -12.36 -11.56
CA ILE A 352 16.92 -11.07 -11.30
C ILE A 352 17.94 -9.93 -11.39
N ASN A 353 19.12 -10.07 -10.75
CA ASN A 353 20.18 -9.06 -10.79
C ASN A 353 20.72 -8.81 -12.21
N SER A 354 20.81 -9.84 -13.05
CA SER A 354 21.18 -9.66 -14.47
C SER A 354 20.09 -8.98 -15.32
N SER A 355 18.89 -8.83 -14.78
CA SER A 355 17.75 -8.23 -15.46
C SER A 355 17.54 -6.74 -15.11
N TRP A 356 18.61 -6.03 -14.75
CA TRP A 356 18.54 -4.62 -14.35
C TRP A 356 17.82 -3.72 -15.37
N ASP A 357 17.96 -3.99 -16.67
CA ASP A 357 17.31 -3.20 -17.72
C ASP A 357 15.79 -3.15 -17.57
N PHE A 358 15.19 -4.21 -17.01
CA PHE A 358 13.78 -4.24 -16.66
C PHE A 358 13.41 -3.24 -15.55
N PHE A 359 14.28 -3.05 -14.56
CA PHE A 359 14.00 -2.22 -13.38
C PHE A 359 14.30 -0.72 -13.59
N LYS A 360 15.04 -0.36 -14.65
CA LYS A 360 15.47 1.03 -14.91
C LYS A 360 14.32 2.04 -14.93
N GLU A 361 13.16 1.64 -15.43
CA GLU A 361 11.97 2.51 -15.53
C GLU A 361 11.42 2.93 -14.15
N SER A 362 11.72 2.15 -13.10
CA SER A 362 11.29 2.46 -11.73
C SER A 362 12.30 3.34 -10.96
N VAL A 363 13.49 3.61 -11.53
CA VAL A 363 14.49 4.47 -10.88
C VAL A 363 14.02 5.92 -10.93
N GLY A 364 14.08 6.59 -9.78
CA GLY A 364 13.63 7.99 -9.65
C GLY A 364 12.12 8.19 -9.62
N VAL A 365 11.33 7.11 -9.73
CA VAL A 365 9.90 7.16 -9.42
C VAL A 365 9.78 7.19 -7.90
N SER A 366 9.57 8.39 -7.34
CA SER A 366 9.33 8.52 -5.91
C SER A 366 7.92 8.05 -5.58
N ALA A 367 7.77 7.37 -4.43
CA ALA A 367 6.46 7.17 -3.85
C ALA A 367 5.88 8.54 -3.46
N HIS A 368 4.99 9.07 -4.26
CA HIS A 368 4.26 10.30 -3.94
C HIS A 368 3.27 10.14 -2.77
N LEU A 369 3.14 8.91 -2.26
CA LEU A 369 2.15 8.53 -1.27
C LEU A 369 2.29 9.23 0.09
N PRO A 370 3.48 9.36 0.73
CA PRO A 370 3.52 9.81 2.14
C PRO A 370 3.01 11.23 2.35
N GLU A 371 3.32 12.16 1.44
CA GLU A 371 2.91 13.57 1.59
C GLU A 371 1.39 13.75 1.46
N GLY A 372 0.76 13.00 0.56
CA GLY A 372 -0.70 13.00 0.37
C GLY A 372 -1.48 12.24 1.44
N LEU A 373 -0.81 11.37 2.22
CA LEU A 373 -1.44 10.55 3.25
C LEU A 373 -1.54 11.28 4.60
N ARG A 374 -0.63 12.20 4.88
CA ARG A 374 -0.66 12.94 6.14
C ARG A 374 -1.81 13.93 6.18
N LYS A 375 -2.53 13.94 7.30
CA LYS A 375 -3.54 14.96 7.59
C LYS A 375 -2.85 16.30 7.83
N VAL A 376 -3.10 17.28 6.98
CA VAL A 376 -2.75 18.67 7.26
C VAL A 376 -3.73 19.16 8.32
N LYS A 377 -3.26 19.38 9.55
CA LYS A 377 -4.05 20.05 10.58
C LYS A 377 -4.22 21.51 10.15
N VAL A 378 -5.31 21.81 9.47
CA VAL A 378 -5.69 23.19 9.17
C VAL A 378 -6.34 23.74 10.43
N ASP A 379 -5.67 24.66 11.10
CA ASP A 379 -6.27 25.42 12.21
C ASP A 379 -7.21 26.49 11.64
N ASN A 380 -8.42 26.05 11.27
CA ASN A 380 -9.48 26.94 10.76
C ASN A 380 -9.86 28.05 11.77
N MET A 381 -9.54 27.87 13.07
CA MET A 381 -9.80 28.86 14.09
C MET A 381 -8.77 29.99 14.06
N LYS A 382 -7.53 29.72 13.67
CA LYS A 382 -6.47 30.75 13.57
C LYS A 382 -6.86 31.82 12.57
N ASP A 383 -7.21 31.43 11.34
CA ASP A 383 -7.66 32.36 10.29
C ASP A 383 -8.93 33.12 10.69
N TYR A 384 -9.86 32.45 11.37
CA TYR A 384 -11.06 33.09 11.89
C TYR A 384 -10.73 34.10 12.99
N LEU A 385 -9.87 33.76 13.92
CA LEU A 385 -9.47 34.64 15.00
C LEU A 385 -8.65 35.85 14.50
N GLU A 386 -7.77 35.65 13.52
CA GLU A 386 -7.04 36.74 12.87
C GLU A 386 -8.00 37.69 12.15
N LYS A 387 -8.90 37.22 11.34
CA LYS A 387 -9.95 38.03 10.69
C LYS A 387 -10.88 38.74 11.69
N LYS A 388 -11.19 38.08 12.82
CA LYS A 388 -11.98 38.67 13.89
C LYS A 388 -11.20 39.76 14.59
N GLN A 389 -9.92 39.60 14.89
CA GLN A 389 -9.06 40.61 15.48
C GLN A 389 -8.89 41.83 14.55
N GLU A 390 -8.71 41.61 13.27
CA GLU A 390 -8.64 42.69 12.26
C GLU A 390 -9.95 43.51 12.23
N ARG A 391 -11.11 42.85 12.25
CA ARG A 391 -12.42 43.55 12.31
C ARG A 391 -12.56 44.36 13.59
N VAL A 392 -12.22 43.79 14.73
CA VAL A 392 -12.28 44.48 16.03
C VAL A 392 -11.32 45.66 16.09
N SER A 393 -10.08 45.52 15.57
CA SER A 393 -9.12 46.63 15.51
C SER A 393 -9.53 47.72 14.51
N GLY A 394 -10.17 47.32 13.38
CA GLY A 394 -10.73 48.28 12.43
C GLY A 394 -11.90 49.09 12.96
N ILE A 395 -12.73 48.52 13.85
CA ILE A 395 -13.82 49.24 14.51
C ILE A 395 -13.31 50.25 15.55
N LYS A 396 -12.16 50.00 16.22
CA LYS A 396 -11.55 50.91 17.18
C LYS A 396 -10.86 52.14 16.54
N ARG A 397 -10.76 52.27 15.25
CA ARG A 397 -10.07 53.34 14.52
C ARG A 397 -10.98 54.39 13.89
N LYS A 398 -12.28 54.43 14.19
CA LYS A 398 -13.10 55.61 13.90
C LYS A 398 -13.19 56.49 15.15
N PRO A 399 -12.43 57.62 15.24
CA PRO A 399 -12.71 58.60 16.26
C PRO A 399 -14.05 59.27 15.94
N GLU A 400 -14.88 59.40 16.93
CA GLU A 400 -15.99 60.34 16.95
C GLU A 400 -15.46 61.75 16.68
N GLN A 401 -15.70 62.26 15.49
CA GLN A 401 -15.67 63.69 15.26
C GLN A 401 -17.08 64.22 15.49
N SER A 402 -17.27 64.67 16.71
CA SER A 402 -18.34 65.61 17.04
C SER A 402 -17.99 66.97 16.45
N GLU A 403 -18.70 67.43 15.47
CA GLU A 403 -18.81 68.84 15.21
C GLU A 403 -20.23 69.29 15.46
N PRO A 404 -20.41 70.40 16.22
CA PRO A 404 -21.68 71.05 16.41
C PRO A 404 -21.91 72.02 15.28
N THR A 405 -23.03 71.95 14.63
CA THR A 405 -23.53 73.08 13.80
C THR A 405 -24.86 73.46 14.24
N GLU A 406 -24.81 74.72 14.68
CA GLU A 406 -25.90 75.61 14.96
C GLU A 406 -26.94 75.74 13.84
N SER A 407 -28.11 75.98 14.37
CA SER A 407 -29.05 77.04 14.05
C SER A 407 -29.80 77.09 12.73
N THR A 408 -31.00 77.28 13.00
CA THR A 408 -31.97 78.26 12.49
C THR A 408 -32.88 77.89 11.34
N GLU A 409 -34.13 77.91 11.80
CA GLU A 409 -35.26 78.61 11.23
C GLU A 409 -35.62 78.43 9.72
N LYS A 410 -36.77 77.97 9.44
CA LYS A 410 -37.97 78.72 9.03
C LYS A 410 -39.04 77.78 8.49
N PHE A 411 -40.15 77.75 9.18
CA PHE A 411 -41.46 78.30 8.79
C PHE A 411 -42.01 77.93 7.40
N GLN A 412 -43.20 77.45 7.53
CA GLN A 412 -44.45 77.76 6.81
C GLN A 412 -44.82 76.74 5.73
N LYS A 413 -45.92 76.10 6.04
CA LYS A 413 -47.32 76.31 5.56
C LYS A 413 -47.70 75.78 4.19
N GLN A 414 -48.81 75.12 4.31
CA GLN A 414 -49.90 74.96 3.32
C GLN A 414 -49.77 73.77 2.38
N SER A 415 -50.64 72.90 2.24
CA SER A 415 -52.13 72.86 2.39
C SER A 415 -52.50 71.39 2.53
#